data_0f9f5fac989fc3d4125413e746e7433e
#
_entry.id   0f9f5fac989fc3d4125413e746e7433e
#
_cell.length_a   1.000
_cell.length_b   1.000
_cell.length_c   1.000
_cell.angle_alpha   90.00
_cell.angle_beta   90.00
_cell.angle_gamma   90.00
#
_symmetry.space_group_name_H-M   'P 1'
#
loop_
_entity.id
_entity.type
_entity.pdbx_description
1 polymer ?
#
loop_
_entity_poly.entity_id
_entity_poly.type
_entity_poly.pdbx_seq_one_letter_code
_entity_poly.pdbx_strand_id
1 'polypeptide(L)'
;MAKKSDQGPHGIVVIDKPADWTSHDVVAKSRGVLGTRKVGHSGTLDPDATGVLVLGVGKATRLLRFLTELGKSYVGEIAFGVETSTLDAAGEITATYDMSGVTEEQVRNAVVDLTGPIMQIPPMVSAIKIDGKRLHELAREGIEVERQPRPVNVHRFDIEPTAESGVWRADIECSSGTYIRTIAADLGIALGGGAHLRNLRRTAVGGFTLDQAGTIEEPTLLPISAAVSHLPQCVVDDEIAILVGHGRVLSLETLRVEGEGPWAVLTEVGELLAVYESHRDGAKPSVVIPQ
;
A
#
# COMPACT_ATOMS: atom_id res chain seq x y z
N MET A 1 18.23 34.66 -3.01
CA MET A 1 17.69 34.03 -1.80
C MET A 1 18.27 32.63 -1.69
N ALA A 2 19.17 32.39 -0.72
CA ALA A 2 19.72 31.06 -0.49
C ALA A 2 18.60 30.11 -0.11
N LYS A 3 18.48 28.97 -0.83
CA LYS A 3 17.59 27.87 -0.42
C LYS A 3 17.98 27.49 1.00
N LYS A 4 17.07 27.67 1.98
CA LYS A 4 17.22 27.06 3.31
C LYS A 4 17.60 25.60 3.10
N SER A 5 18.77 25.20 3.60
CA SER A 5 19.19 23.80 3.60
C SER A 5 18.08 22.96 4.17
N ASP A 6 17.76 21.84 3.52
CA ASP A 6 16.73 20.89 3.92
C ASP A 6 17.29 20.10 5.13
N GLN A 7 17.33 20.75 6.30
CA GLN A 7 17.94 20.23 7.54
C GLN A 7 17.00 19.34 8.37
N GLY A 8 15.85 18.96 7.80
CA GLY A 8 14.90 18.10 8.50
C GLY A 8 15.33 16.63 8.48
N PRO A 9 14.61 15.77 9.26
CA PRO A 9 14.81 14.33 9.22
C PRO A 9 14.47 13.76 7.84
N HIS A 10 15.22 12.75 7.41
CA HIS A 10 15.03 12.06 6.14
C HIS A 10 15.06 10.56 6.36
N GLY A 11 14.04 9.83 5.92
CA GLY A 11 13.98 8.39 6.08
C GLY A 11 12.58 7.82 5.89
N ILE A 12 12.42 6.59 6.31
CA ILE A 12 11.17 5.87 6.33
C ILE A 12 10.68 5.73 7.79
N VAL A 13 9.39 5.89 7.99
CA VAL A 13 8.74 5.63 9.27
C VAL A 13 7.61 4.64 9.03
N VAL A 14 7.52 3.61 9.87
CA VAL A 14 6.43 2.65 9.87
C VAL A 14 5.54 2.94 11.07
N ILE A 15 4.28 3.25 10.82
CA ILE A 15 3.30 3.55 11.88
C ILE A 15 2.28 2.42 11.97
N ASP A 16 1.98 1.96 13.18
CA ASP A 16 0.77 1.20 13.46
C ASP A 16 -0.40 2.18 13.53
N LYS A 17 -1.11 2.36 12.41
CA LYS A 17 -2.23 3.31 12.33
C LYS A 17 -3.35 2.85 13.26
N PRO A 18 -3.79 3.67 14.21
CA PRO A 18 -4.95 3.36 15.03
C PRO A 18 -6.25 3.46 14.23
N ALA A 19 -7.33 2.88 14.75
CA ALA A 19 -8.69 3.09 14.24
C ALA A 19 -9.10 4.56 14.35
N ASP A 20 -10.12 4.94 13.58
CA ASP A 20 -10.74 6.29 13.56
C ASP A 20 -9.83 7.42 13.03
N TRP A 21 -8.68 7.08 12.49
CA TRP A 21 -7.76 8.02 11.86
C TRP A 21 -7.69 7.78 10.35
N THR A 22 -7.77 8.83 9.56
CA THR A 22 -7.40 8.74 8.15
C THR A 22 -5.87 8.66 8.00
N SER A 23 -5.39 8.08 6.89
CA SER A 23 -3.96 8.11 6.57
C SER A 23 -3.40 9.53 6.46
N HIS A 24 -4.23 10.51 6.09
CA HIS A 24 -3.87 11.93 6.04
C HIS A 24 -3.73 12.55 7.44
N ASP A 25 -4.56 12.16 8.42
CA ASP A 25 -4.44 12.61 9.81
C ASP A 25 -3.12 12.12 10.42
N VAL A 26 -2.76 10.87 10.15
CA VAL A 26 -1.45 10.32 10.57
C VAL A 26 -0.31 11.14 9.96
N VAL A 27 -0.36 11.44 8.65
CA VAL A 27 0.65 12.29 8.01
C VAL A 27 0.69 13.69 8.63
N ALA A 28 -0.47 14.30 8.90
CA ALA A 28 -0.55 15.63 9.49
C ALA A 28 0.05 15.67 10.91
N LYS A 29 -0.26 14.69 11.75
CA LYS A 29 0.31 14.54 13.08
C LYS A 29 1.81 14.28 13.05
N SER A 30 2.25 13.37 12.18
CA SER A 30 3.67 13.02 12.01
C SER A 30 4.52 14.22 11.57
N ARG A 31 3.97 15.15 10.79
CA ARG A 31 4.66 16.41 10.45
C ARG A 31 5.01 17.24 11.69
N GLY A 32 4.10 17.28 12.66
CA GLY A 32 4.34 17.97 13.95
C GLY A 32 5.40 17.27 14.79
N VAL A 33 5.25 15.95 14.95
CA VAL A 33 6.19 15.12 15.74
C VAL A 33 7.60 15.15 15.18
N LEU A 34 7.74 15.02 13.84
CA LEU A 34 9.03 14.97 13.15
C LEU A 34 9.61 16.37 12.83
N GLY A 35 8.90 17.46 13.11
CA GLY A 35 9.36 18.81 12.83
C GLY A 35 9.57 19.14 11.35
N THR A 36 8.88 18.45 10.43
CA THR A 36 9.02 18.65 8.98
C THR A 36 7.68 18.60 8.25
N ARG A 37 7.53 19.46 7.23
CA ARG A 37 6.33 19.44 6.35
C ARG A 37 6.38 18.36 5.28
N LYS A 38 7.57 17.81 4.99
CA LYS A 38 7.78 16.81 3.95
C LYS A 38 7.51 15.41 4.49
N VAL A 39 6.25 15.05 4.63
CA VAL A 39 5.80 13.71 5.00
C VAL A 39 4.67 13.29 4.06
N GLY A 40 4.73 12.07 3.56
CA GLY A 40 3.70 11.42 2.74
C GLY A 40 3.61 9.94 3.08
N HIS A 41 2.54 9.25 2.63
CA HIS A 41 2.35 7.81 2.83
C HIS A 41 2.38 7.04 1.51
N SER A 42 2.69 5.73 1.56
CA SER A 42 2.80 4.83 0.40
C SER A 42 1.52 4.06 0.04
N GLY A 43 0.42 4.31 0.73
CA GLY A 43 -0.85 3.61 0.46
C GLY A 43 -1.87 3.90 1.54
N THR A 44 -3.06 4.31 1.11
CA THR A 44 -4.16 4.64 2.01
C THR A 44 -4.64 3.42 2.80
N LEU A 45 -4.98 3.63 4.06
CA LEU A 45 -5.85 2.79 4.87
C LEU A 45 -7.13 3.57 5.13
N ASP A 46 -8.27 2.88 5.09
CA ASP A 46 -9.56 3.44 5.46
C ASP A 46 -9.54 3.87 6.95
N PRO A 47 -10.42 4.79 7.40
CA PRO A 47 -10.40 5.28 8.77
C PRO A 47 -10.45 4.16 9.81
N ASP A 48 -11.37 3.20 9.66
CA ASP A 48 -11.58 2.09 10.59
C ASP A 48 -10.48 1.02 10.53
N ALA A 49 -9.77 0.94 9.38
CA ALA A 49 -8.68 -0.01 9.22
C ALA A 49 -7.45 0.39 10.04
N THR A 50 -6.77 -0.59 10.61
CA THR A 50 -5.58 -0.40 11.46
C THR A 50 -4.32 -0.99 10.81
N GLY A 51 -3.16 -0.79 11.44
CA GLY A 51 -1.93 -1.50 11.09
C GLY A 51 -0.95 -0.68 10.25
N VAL A 52 -0.07 -1.38 9.55
CA VAL A 52 1.12 -0.84 8.90
C VAL A 52 0.80 0.28 7.92
N LEU A 53 1.24 1.49 8.23
CA LEU A 53 1.23 2.65 7.34
C LEU A 53 2.67 3.17 7.17
N VAL A 54 3.24 2.98 5.98
CA VAL A 54 4.62 3.40 5.68
C VAL A 54 4.62 4.85 5.24
N LEU A 55 5.41 5.67 5.93
CA LEU A 55 5.60 7.09 5.65
C LEU A 55 7.00 7.35 5.08
N GLY A 56 7.08 8.17 4.04
CA GLY A 56 8.33 8.77 3.59
C GLY A 56 8.49 10.15 4.21
N VAL A 57 9.67 10.43 4.76
CA VAL A 57 10.01 11.67 5.46
C VAL A 57 11.14 12.40 4.73
N GLY A 58 11.00 13.70 4.52
CA GLY A 58 11.99 14.53 3.87
C GLY A 58 12.29 14.08 2.43
N LYS A 59 13.55 13.77 2.15
CA LYS A 59 14.01 13.30 0.81
C LYS A 59 13.37 11.96 0.41
N ALA A 60 13.01 11.10 1.38
CA ALA A 60 12.38 9.81 1.12
C ALA A 60 10.96 9.91 0.53
N THR A 61 10.28 11.06 0.63
CA THR A 61 8.98 11.26 -0.04
C THR A 61 9.04 11.04 -1.56
N ARG A 62 10.21 11.20 -2.17
CA ARG A 62 10.42 10.97 -3.62
C ARG A 62 10.45 9.49 -3.99
N LEU A 63 10.62 8.62 -2.99
CA LEU A 63 10.70 7.17 -3.15
C LEU A 63 9.36 6.46 -2.89
N LEU A 64 8.35 7.16 -2.44
CA LEU A 64 7.05 6.58 -2.08
C LEU A 64 6.40 5.78 -3.21
N ARG A 65 6.67 6.13 -4.47
CA ARG A 65 6.14 5.39 -5.62
C ARG A 65 6.60 3.93 -5.64
N PHE A 66 7.86 3.66 -5.28
CA PHE A 66 8.39 2.29 -5.22
C PHE A 66 7.76 1.47 -4.09
N LEU A 67 7.35 2.12 -3.00
CA LEU A 67 6.65 1.49 -1.89
C LEU A 67 5.16 1.26 -2.20
N THR A 68 4.55 2.13 -3.02
CA THR A 68 3.13 2.02 -3.37
C THR A 68 2.86 0.74 -4.17
N GLU A 69 3.81 0.29 -4.98
CA GLU A 69 3.70 -0.88 -5.85
C GLU A 69 3.91 -2.21 -5.11
N LEU A 70 4.44 -2.20 -3.88
CA LEU A 70 4.67 -3.41 -3.10
C LEU A 70 3.36 -4.14 -2.78
N GLY A 71 3.43 -5.46 -2.65
CA GLY A 71 2.35 -6.29 -2.12
C GLY A 71 1.99 -5.91 -0.68
N LYS A 72 0.78 -6.27 -0.26
CA LYS A 72 0.25 -5.99 1.08
C LYS A 72 -0.33 -7.26 1.67
N SER A 73 -0.21 -7.38 2.98
CA SER A 73 -0.86 -8.45 3.74
C SER A 73 -1.85 -7.85 4.73
N TYR A 74 -2.97 -8.52 4.88
CA TYR A 74 -4.10 -8.08 5.70
C TYR A 74 -4.67 -9.24 6.50
N VAL A 75 -5.17 -8.91 7.69
CA VAL A 75 -6.08 -9.75 8.45
C VAL A 75 -7.36 -8.96 8.66
N GLY A 76 -8.50 -9.60 8.53
CA GLY A 76 -9.80 -8.98 8.75
C GLY A 76 -10.88 -10.02 8.97
N GLU A 77 -12.11 -9.58 9.08
CA GLU A 77 -13.27 -10.44 9.22
C GLU A 77 -14.25 -10.18 8.09
N ILE A 78 -14.80 -11.24 7.53
CA ILE A 78 -15.87 -11.20 6.53
C ILE A 78 -17.15 -11.65 7.22
N ALA A 79 -18.13 -10.76 7.30
CA ALA A 79 -19.45 -11.02 7.87
C ALA A 79 -20.44 -11.30 6.75
N PHE A 80 -20.92 -12.53 6.67
CA PHE A 80 -21.93 -12.96 5.69
C PHE A 80 -23.35 -12.56 6.09
N GLY A 81 -24.23 -12.47 5.10
CA GLY A 81 -25.64 -12.21 5.26
C GLY A 81 -26.03 -10.73 5.25
N VAL A 82 -25.08 -9.81 5.22
CA VAL A 82 -25.36 -8.36 5.21
C VAL A 82 -24.47 -7.65 4.20
N GLU A 83 -25.08 -6.88 3.30
CA GLU A 83 -24.40 -5.93 2.44
C GLU A 83 -24.47 -4.52 3.02
N THR A 84 -23.42 -3.73 2.79
CA THR A 84 -23.36 -2.33 3.18
C THR A 84 -22.95 -1.43 2.03
N SER A 85 -23.33 -0.17 2.08
CA SER A 85 -23.06 0.83 1.03
C SER A 85 -21.57 1.09 0.78
N THR A 86 -20.71 0.81 1.76
CA THR A 86 -19.25 0.99 1.67
C THR A 86 -18.49 -0.32 1.53
N LEU A 87 -19.19 -1.47 1.54
CA LEU A 87 -18.65 -2.83 1.56
C LEU A 87 -17.84 -3.15 2.85
N ASP A 88 -17.96 -2.32 3.88
CA ASP A 88 -17.38 -2.49 5.21
C ASP A 88 -18.40 -2.14 6.30
N ALA A 89 -18.06 -2.36 7.56
CA ALA A 89 -18.97 -2.15 8.69
C ALA A 89 -19.36 -0.68 8.93
N ALA A 90 -18.68 0.30 8.31
CA ALA A 90 -19.02 1.71 8.44
C ALA A 90 -20.19 2.14 7.56
N GLY A 91 -20.56 1.33 6.56
CA GLY A 91 -21.66 1.64 5.63
C GLY A 91 -23.05 1.34 6.21
N GLU A 92 -24.06 2.00 5.62
CA GLU A 92 -25.46 1.66 5.87
C GLU A 92 -25.80 0.30 5.27
N ILE A 93 -26.66 -0.49 5.95
CA ILE A 93 -27.14 -1.78 5.45
C ILE A 93 -28.00 -1.54 4.21
N THR A 94 -27.63 -2.17 3.09
CA THR A 94 -28.34 -2.09 1.80
C THR A 94 -29.18 -3.31 1.52
N ALA A 95 -28.75 -4.49 2.00
CA ALA A 95 -29.49 -5.74 1.85
C ALA A 95 -29.12 -6.73 2.95
N THR A 96 -30.05 -7.66 3.21
CA THR A 96 -29.84 -8.80 4.12
C THR A 96 -30.24 -10.10 3.46
N TYR A 97 -29.50 -11.17 3.75
CA TYR A 97 -29.65 -12.49 3.15
C TYR A 97 -29.61 -13.58 4.23
N ASP A 98 -30.42 -14.59 4.08
CA ASP A 98 -30.28 -15.81 4.91
C ASP A 98 -29.14 -16.68 4.33
N MET A 99 -28.00 -16.65 4.98
CA MET A 99 -26.84 -17.45 4.64
C MET A 99 -26.54 -18.55 5.69
N SER A 100 -27.48 -18.86 6.54
CA SER A 100 -27.32 -19.88 7.61
C SER A 100 -27.04 -21.29 7.07
N GLY A 101 -27.42 -21.55 5.80
CA GLY A 101 -27.16 -22.81 5.11
C GLY A 101 -25.78 -22.90 4.41
N VAL A 102 -25.00 -21.86 4.44
CA VAL A 102 -23.65 -21.86 3.79
C VAL A 102 -22.69 -22.72 4.59
N THR A 103 -22.11 -23.73 3.93
CA THR A 103 -21.16 -24.66 4.56
C THR A 103 -19.73 -24.18 4.44
N GLU A 104 -18.86 -24.69 5.33
CA GLU A 104 -17.42 -24.39 5.29
C GLU A 104 -16.78 -24.81 3.94
N GLU A 105 -17.22 -25.94 3.38
CA GLU A 105 -16.75 -26.43 2.09
C GLU A 105 -17.08 -25.45 0.95
N GLN A 106 -18.29 -24.89 0.94
CA GLN A 106 -18.69 -23.87 -0.05
C GLN A 106 -17.84 -22.60 0.08
N VAL A 107 -17.59 -22.14 1.31
CA VAL A 107 -16.74 -20.96 1.54
C VAL A 107 -15.32 -21.21 1.04
N ARG A 108 -14.71 -22.36 1.39
CA ARG A 108 -13.35 -22.69 0.95
C ARG A 108 -13.25 -22.81 -0.58
N ASN A 109 -14.25 -23.40 -1.23
CA ASN A 109 -14.30 -23.50 -2.69
C ASN A 109 -14.42 -22.11 -3.34
N ALA A 110 -15.27 -21.22 -2.84
CA ALA A 110 -15.42 -19.87 -3.38
C ALA A 110 -14.16 -19.02 -3.21
N VAL A 111 -13.38 -19.23 -2.15
CA VAL A 111 -12.08 -18.56 -1.93
C VAL A 111 -11.05 -18.95 -3.00
N VAL A 112 -11.08 -20.19 -3.50
CA VAL A 112 -10.18 -20.63 -4.59
C VAL A 112 -10.38 -19.76 -5.83
N ASP A 113 -11.62 -19.45 -6.19
CA ASP A 113 -11.96 -18.63 -7.37
C ASP A 113 -11.57 -17.15 -7.19
N LEU A 114 -11.41 -16.68 -5.95
CA LEU A 114 -10.96 -15.33 -5.59
C LEU A 114 -9.44 -15.27 -5.31
N THR A 115 -8.71 -16.36 -5.52
CA THR A 115 -7.26 -16.46 -5.34
C THR A 115 -6.57 -16.49 -6.71
N GLY A 116 -5.41 -15.87 -6.83
CA GLY A 116 -4.69 -15.73 -8.11
C GLY A 116 -5.02 -14.42 -8.83
N PRO A 117 -4.81 -14.38 -10.16
CA PRO A 117 -5.15 -13.21 -10.99
C PRO A 117 -6.67 -13.08 -11.14
N ILE A 118 -7.24 -11.98 -10.66
CA ILE A 118 -8.67 -11.70 -10.75
C ILE A 118 -8.93 -10.30 -11.32
N MET A 119 -10.13 -10.09 -11.84
CA MET A 119 -10.62 -8.77 -12.26
C MET A 119 -11.53 -8.21 -11.16
N GLN A 120 -11.18 -7.06 -10.59
CA GLN A 120 -11.89 -6.44 -9.49
C GLN A 120 -12.48 -5.09 -9.90
N ILE A 121 -13.76 -4.86 -9.63
CA ILE A 121 -14.39 -3.53 -9.76
C ILE A 121 -14.11 -2.74 -8.48
N PRO A 122 -13.38 -1.61 -8.57
CA PRO A 122 -13.10 -0.80 -7.39
C PRO A 122 -14.38 -0.29 -6.72
N PRO A 123 -14.44 -0.16 -5.37
CA PRO A 123 -15.62 0.36 -4.69
C PRO A 123 -15.81 1.86 -4.99
N MET A 124 -17.06 2.34 -4.88
CA MET A 124 -17.35 3.78 -5.03
C MET A 124 -16.63 4.63 -4.00
N VAL A 125 -16.49 4.13 -2.77
CA VAL A 125 -15.70 4.80 -1.73
C VAL A 125 -14.22 4.44 -1.89
N SER A 126 -13.55 5.08 -2.86
CA SER A 126 -12.11 4.89 -3.13
C SER A 126 -11.42 6.18 -3.54
N ALA A 127 -10.07 6.17 -3.51
CA ALA A 127 -9.23 7.31 -3.91
C ALA A 127 -9.01 7.43 -5.44
N ILE A 128 -9.58 6.52 -6.22
CA ILE A 128 -9.49 6.54 -7.69
C ILE A 128 -10.13 7.81 -8.24
N LYS A 129 -9.52 8.38 -9.26
CA LYS A 129 -10.07 9.54 -9.96
C LYS A 129 -10.69 9.10 -11.28
N ILE A 130 -11.91 9.60 -11.52
CA ILE A 130 -12.60 9.56 -12.83
C ILE A 130 -12.92 11.02 -13.19
N ASP A 131 -12.55 11.45 -14.39
CA ASP A 131 -12.75 12.82 -14.90
C ASP A 131 -12.26 13.92 -13.93
N GLY A 132 -11.15 13.63 -13.21
CA GLY A 132 -10.51 14.59 -12.31
C GLY A 132 -11.08 14.61 -10.88
N LYS A 133 -12.27 14.04 -10.62
CA LYS A 133 -12.88 13.90 -9.28
C LYS A 133 -12.56 12.52 -8.68
N ARG A 134 -12.41 12.45 -7.36
CA ARG A 134 -12.22 11.16 -6.67
C ARG A 134 -13.57 10.46 -6.49
N LEU A 135 -13.58 9.12 -6.60
CA LEU A 135 -14.80 8.33 -6.46
C LEU A 135 -15.51 8.56 -5.11
N HIS A 136 -14.76 8.69 -4.01
CA HIS A 136 -15.37 8.96 -2.71
C HIS A 136 -15.99 10.37 -2.60
N GLU A 137 -15.56 11.34 -3.40
CA GLU A 137 -16.18 12.66 -3.50
C GLU A 137 -17.55 12.55 -4.20
N LEU A 138 -17.59 11.79 -5.31
CA LEU A 138 -18.84 11.50 -6.05
C LEU A 138 -19.82 10.69 -5.21
N ALA A 139 -19.32 9.66 -4.47
CA ALA A 139 -20.15 8.87 -3.57
C ALA A 139 -20.85 9.73 -2.49
N ARG A 140 -20.15 10.72 -1.93
CA ARG A 140 -20.75 11.67 -0.95
C ARG A 140 -21.80 12.59 -1.58
N GLU A 141 -21.67 12.88 -2.87
CA GLU A 141 -22.67 13.63 -3.66
C GLU A 141 -23.85 12.74 -4.10
N GLY A 142 -23.85 11.44 -3.75
CA GLY A 142 -24.85 10.46 -4.18
C GLY A 142 -24.76 10.11 -5.68
N ILE A 143 -23.65 10.42 -6.30
CA ILE A 143 -23.42 10.17 -7.74
C ILE A 143 -22.73 8.82 -7.89
N GLU A 144 -23.40 7.88 -8.56
CA GLU A 144 -22.81 6.61 -8.96
C GLU A 144 -22.27 6.72 -10.38
N VAL A 145 -21.03 6.20 -10.59
CA VAL A 145 -20.37 6.18 -11.89
C VAL A 145 -19.94 4.77 -12.25
N GLU A 146 -19.95 4.46 -13.53
CA GLU A 146 -19.44 3.18 -14.04
C GLU A 146 -17.93 3.07 -13.75
N ARG A 147 -17.53 1.92 -13.21
CA ARG A 147 -16.14 1.61 -12.85
C ARG A 147 -15.66 0.42 -13.65
N GLN A 148 -14.56 0.61 -14.35
CA GLN A 148 -13.98 -0.46 -15.13
C GLN A 148 -13.26 -1.47 -14.24
N PRO A 149 -13.43 -2.79 -14.46
CA PRO A 149 -12.67 -3.83 -13.79
C PRO A 149 -11.16 -3.61 -13.98
N ARG A 150 -10.38 -3.90 -12.94
CA ARG A 150 -8.91 -3.78 -12.96
C ARG A 150 -8.28 -5.10 -12.56
N PRO A 151 -7.18 -5.52 -13.20
CA PRO A 151 -6.48 -6.72 -12.82
C PRO A 151 -5.78 -6.50 -11.48
N VAL A 152 -5.97 -7.45 -10.57
CA VAL A 152 -5.24 -7.57 -9.30
C VAL A 152 -4.84 -9.03 -9.10
N ASN A 153 -3.89 -9.27 -8.21
CA ASN A 153 -3.47 -10.63 -7.88
C ASN A 153 -3.60 -10.87 -6.37
N VAL A 154 -4.37 -11.87 -6.00
CA VAL A 154 -4.49 -12.37 -4.63
C VAL A 154 -3.54 -13.56 -4.49
N HIS A 155 -2.36 -13.32 -3.89
CA HIS A 155 -1.31 -14.34 -3.79
C HIS A 155 -1.67 -15.46 -2.82
N ARG A 156 -2.39 -15.12 -1.74
CA ARG A 156 -2.88 -16.04 -0.72
C ARG A 156 -4.19 -15.52 -0.14
N PHE A 157 -5.14 -16.40 0.08
CA PHE A 157 -6.39 -16.11 0.77
C PHE A 157 -6.76 -17.30 1.65
N ASP A 158 -6.41 -17.21 2.92
CA ASP A 158 -6.81 -18.17 3.94
C ASP A 158 -8.05 -17.66 4.68
N ILE A 159 -8.98 -18.57 5.00
CA ILE A 159 -10.23 -18.22 5.69
C ILE A 159 -10.58 -19.28 6.71
N GLU A 160 -11.00 -18.85 7.89
CA GLU A 160 -11.38 -19.71 9.01
C GLU A 160 -12.63 -19.18 9.70
N PRO A 161 -13.57 -20.06 10.15
CA PRO A 161 -14.73 -19.63 10.91
C PRO A 161 -14.29 -19.05 12.27
N THR A 162 -15.03 -18.04 12.74
CA THR A 162 -14.85 -17.51 14.10
C THR A 162 -15.90 -18.11 15.06
N ALA A 163 -15.85 -17.73 16.33
CA ALA A 163 -16.87 -18.11 17.30
C ALA A 163 -18.24 -17.44 17.03
N GLU A 164 -18.25 -16.36 16.25
CA GLU A 164 -19.47 -15.65 15.85
C GLU A 164 -20.04 -16.28 14.57
N SER A 165 -21.29 -16.72 14.64
CA SER A 165 -21.96 -17.35 13.49
C SER A 165 -22.02 -16.40 12.30
N GLY A 166 -21.66 -16.89 11.10
CA GLY A 166 -21.66 -16.10 9.86
C GLY A 166 -20.46 -15.17 9.72
N VAL A 167 -19.51 -15.18 10.66
CA VAL A 167 -18.32 -14.37 10.61
C VAL A 167 -17.07 -15.23 10.46
N TRP A 168 -16.23 -14.84 9.51
CA TRP A 168 -15.02 -15.58 9.16
C TRP A 168 -13.81 -14.67 9.22
N ARG A 169 -12.72 -15.15 9.80
CA ARG A 169 -11.43 -14.50 9.76
C ARG A 169 -10.77 -14.77 8.42
N ALA A 170 -10.31 -13.72 7.76
CA ALA A 170 -9.59 -13.77 6.51
C ALA A 170 -8.16 -13.31 6.69
N ASP A 171 -7.18 -14.01 6.10
CA ASP A 171 -5.77 -13.63 6.00
C ASP A 171 -5.40 -13.58 4.52
N ILE A 172 -5.07 -12.39 4.01
CA ILE A 172 -4.99 -12.13 2.57
C ILE A 172 -3.64 -11.45 2.24
N GLU A 173 -2.91 -12.04 1.29
CA GLU A 173 -1.77 -11.41 0.64
C GLU A 173 -2.10 -11.07 -0.80
N CYS A 174 -1.87 -9.83 -1.21
CA CYS A 174 -2.30 -9.36 -2.52
C CYS A 174 -1.37 -8.30 -3.12
N SER A 175 -1.50 -8.10 -4.42
CA SER A 175 -0.84 -7.03 -5.15
C SER A 175 -1.35 -5.65 -4.71
N SER A 176 -0.60 -4.61 -5.05
CA SER A 176 -1.06 -3.24 -4.87
C SER A 176 -2.35 -2.98 -5.66
N GLY A 177 -3.19 -2.08 -5.13
CA GLY A 177 -4.47 -1.71 -5.77
C GLY A 177 -5.63 -2.65 -5.50
N THR A 178 -5.42 -3.76 -4.78
CA THR A 178 -6.48 -4.68 -4.36
C THR A 178 -7.33 -4.06 -3.23
N TYR A 179 -8.64 -4.14 -3.36
CA TYR A 179 -9.60 -3.71 -2.35
C TYR A 179 -10.14 -4.92 -1.58
N ILE A 180 -9.74 -5.05 -0.31
CA ILE A 180 -10.17 -6.16 0.54
C ILE A 180 -11.68 -6.14 0.79
N ARG A 181 -12.28 -4.94 0.84
CA ARG A 181 -13.74 -4.76 0.93
C ARG A 181 -14.47 -5.38 -0.25
N THR A 182 -13.94 -5.21 -1.46
CA THR A 182 -14.51 -5.84 -2.65
C THR A 182 -14.34 -7.36 -2.64
N ILE A 183 -13.19 -7.89 -2.16
CA ILE A 183 -13.02 -9.33 -1.98
C ILE A 183 -14.10 -9.90 -1.05
N ALA A 184 -14.38 -9.22 0.07
CA ALA A 184 -15.42 -9.66 1.01
C ALA A 184 -16.82 -9.67 0.36
N ALA A 185 -17.16 -8.61 -0.38
CA ALA A 185 -18.43 -8.52 -1.09
C ALA A 185 -18.56 -9.58 -2.20
N ASP A 186 -17.51 -9.76 -3.02
CA ASP A 186 -17.49 -10.76 -4.09
C ASP A 186 -17.62 -12.18 -3.55
N LEU A 187 -17.00 -12.48 -2.39
CA LEU A 187 -17.17 -13.77 -1.71
C LEU A 187 -18.63 -14.00 -1.27
N GLY A 188 -19.29 -12.98 -0.71
CA GLY A 188 -20.71 -13.04 -0.36
C GLY A 188 -21.60 -13.33 -1.57
N ILE A 189 -21.34 -12.65 -2.69
CA ILE A 189 -22.04 -12.84 -3.96
C ILE A 189 -21.82 -14.26 -4.51
N ALA A 190 -20.58 -14.76 -4.50
CA ALA A 190 -20.24 -16.10 -4.97
C ALA A 190 -20.96 -17.21 -4.17
N LEU A 191 -21.30 -16.93 -2.91
CA LEU A 191 -22.05 -17.82 -2.03
C LEU A 191 -23.58 -17.64 -2.13
N GLY A 192 -24.06 -16.82 -3.06
CA GLY A 192 -25.49 -16.61 -3.32
C GLY A 192 -26.18 -15.64 -2.36
N GLY A 193 -25.42 -14.79 -1.66
CA GLY A 193 -25.92 -13.77 -0.75
C GLY A 193 -25.06 -12.52 -0.78
N GLY A 194 -24.85 -11.90 0.38
CA GLY A 194 -24.02 -10.70 0.55
C GLY A 194 -23.07 -10.83 1.73
N ALA A 195 -22.02 -10.01 1.72
CA ALA A 195 -21.07 -9.90 2.83
C ALA A 195 -20.45 -8.51 2.87
N HIS A 196 -19.88 -8.16 4.02
CA HIS A 196 -19.08 -6.97 4.20
C HIS A 196 -17.84 -7.25 5.05
N LEU A 197 -16.83 -6.39 4.90
CA LEU A 197 -15.59 -6.46 5.65
C LEU A 197 -15.71 -5.73 6.98
N ARG A 198 -15.09 -6.27 8.03
CA ARG A 198 -14.94 -5.60 9.32
C ARG A 198 -13.55 -5.90 9.92
N ASN A 199 -13.13 -5.08 10.88
CA ASN A 199 -11.89 -5.26 11.66
C ASN A 199 -10.64 -5.44 10.79
N LEU A 200 -10.54 -4.68 9.68
CA LEU A 200 -9.39 -4.78 8.77
C LEU A 200 -8.12 -4.26 9.42
N ARG A 201 -7.08 -5.08 9.40
CA ARG A 201 -5.73 -4.71 9.84
C ARG A 201 -4.71 -5.04 8.76
N ARG A 202 -3.95 -4.05 8.30
CA ARG A 202 -2.81 -4.29 7.40
C ARG A 202 -1.60 -4.74 8.21
N THR A 203 -1.14 -5.96 7.99
CA THR A 203 -0.03 -6.57 8.73
C THR A 203 1.32 -6.32 8.08
N ALA A 204 1.34 -6.10 6.74
CA ALA A 204 2.57 -5.79 6.04
C ALA A 204 2.37 -4.93 4.77
N VAL A 205 3.43 -4.22 4.37
CA VAL A 205 3.62 -3.56 3.08
C VAL A 205 5.02 -3.94 2.58
N GLY A 206 5.10 -4.88 1.63
CA GLY A 206 6.38 -5.50 1.27
C GLY A 206 7.10 -6.06 2.49
N GLY A 207 8.34 -5.66 2.71
CA GLY A 207 9.13 -6.07 3.88
C GLY A 207 8.87 -5.28 5.18
N PHE A 208 7.95 -4.31 5.18
CA PHE A 208 7.59 -3.55 6.38
C PHE A 208 6.45 -4.22 7.12
N THR A 209 6.67 -4.64 8.35
CA THR A 209 5.74 -5.40 9.18
C THR A 209 5.34 -4.64 10.45
N LEU A 210 4.40 -5.21 11.22
CA LEU A 210 3.98 -4.65 12.51
C LEU A 210 5.11 -4.61 13.54
N ASP A 211 6.10 -5.52 13.46
CA ASP A 211 7.24 -5.55 14.39
C ASP A 211 8.14 -4.30 14.27
N GLN A 212 8.10 -3.64 13.11
CA GLN A 212 8.85 -2.41 12.84
C GLN A 212 8.00 -1.15 13.07
N ALA A 213 6.69 -1.33 13.31
CA ALA A 213 5.76 -0.23 13.44
C ALA A 213 5.81 0.37 14.85
N GLY A 214 5.96 1.68 14.91
CA GLY A 214 5.83 2.47 16.13
C GLY A 214 4.50 3.19 16.22
N THR A 215 4.29 3.90 17.33
CA THR A 215 3.17 4.83 17.49
C THR A 215 3.45 6.14 16.72
N ILE A 216 2.42 6.96 16.56
CA ILE A 216 2.58 8.28 15.91
C ILE A 216 3.44 9.21 16.76
N GLU A 217 3.36 9.07 18.08
CA GLU A 217 4.06 9.89 19.07
C GLU A 217 5.55 9.56 19.16
N GLU A 218 5.92 8.30 18.96
CA GLU A 218 7.29 7.80 19.10
C GLU A 218 7.73 7.04 17.83
N PRO A 219 7.82 7.74 16.68
CA PRO A 219 8.17 7.10 15.42
C PRO A 219 9.67 6.77 15.34
N THR A 220 10.00 5.57 14.91
CA THR A 220 11.39 5.19 14.60
C THR A 220 11.70 5.55 13.14
N LEU A 221 12.75 6.34 12.94
CA LEU A 221 13.22 6.73 11.62
C LEU A 221 14.22 5.71 11.08
N LEU A 222 13.85 5.00 10.02
CA LEU A 222 14.72 4.10 9.28
C LEU A 222 15.48 4.88 8.19
N PRO A 223 16.66 4.39 7.72
CA PRO A 223 17.41 5.04 6.66
C PRO A 223 16.62 5.16 5.36
N ILE A 224 16.97 6.14 4.51
CA ILE A 224 16.30 6.36 3.20
C ILE A 224 16.39 5.10 2.32
N SER A 225 17.51 4.37 2.37
CA SER A 225 17.73 3.13 1.61
C SER A 225 16.70 2.04 1.90
N ALA A 226 16.07 2.06 3.08
CA ALA A 226 14.98 1.13 3.42
C ALA A 226 13.80 1.22 2.42
N ALA A 227 13.54 2.41 1.85
CA ALA A 227 12.48 2.59 0.86
C ALA A 227 12.64 1.75 -0.41
N VAL A 228 13.84 1.33 -0.73
CA VAL A 228 14.20 0.63 -1.98
C VAL A 228 14.99 -0.65 -1.72
N SER A 229 14.95 -1.18 -0.50
CA SER A 229 15.65 -2.41 -0.12
C SER A 229 15.20 -3.66 -0.90
N HIS A 230 14.00 -3.61 -1.48
CA HIS A 230 13.43 -4.64 -2.34
C HIS A 230 13.94 -4.58 -3.79
N LEU A 231 14.63 -3.51 -4.19
CA LEU A 231 15.22 -3.38 -5.51
C LEU A 231 16.61 -4.03 -5.56
N PRO A 232 17.03 -4.55 -6.73
CA PRO A 232 18.43 -4.92 -6.95
C PRO A 232 19.35 -3.74 -6.61
N GLN A 233 20.39 -4.03 -5.84
CA GLN A 233 21.32 -3.02 -5.34
C GLN A 233 22.60 -2.98 -6.17
N CYS A 234 23.12 -1.79 -6.39
CA CYS A 234 24.38 -1.51 -7.03
C CYS A 234 25.23 -0.64 -6.11
N VAL A 235 26.41 -1.12 -5.70
CA VAL A 235 27.35 -0.34 -4.90
C VAL A 235 28.39 0.25 -5.82
N VAL A 236 28.61 1.57 -5.68
CA VAL A 236 29.53 2.33 -6.54
C VAL A 236 30.63 3.01 -5.71
N ASP A 237 31.79 3.22 -6.34
CA ASP A 237 32.88 4.00 -5.79
C ASP A 237 32.58 5.52 -5.85
N ASP A 238 33.49 6.33 -5.27
CA ASP A 238 33.34 7.78 -5.18
C ASP A 238 33.32 8.46 -6.55
N GLU A 239 34.05 7.95 -7.55
CA GLU A 239 34.07 8.55 -8.89
C GLU A 239 32.72 8.42 -9.58
N ILE A 240 32.13 7.23 -9.51
CA ILE A 240 30.79 6.98 -10.05
C ILE A 240 29.72 7.69 -9.20
N ALA A 241 29.88 7.75 -7.88
CA ALA A 241 28.97 8.45 -6.98
C ALA A 241 28.82 9.94 -7.35
N ILE A 242 29.90 10.61 -7.75
CA ILE A 242 29.86 12.00 -8.26
C ILE A 242 29.01 12.10 -9.52
N LEU A 243 29.18 11.17 -10.49
CA LEU A 243 28.39 11.15 -11.73
C LEU A 243 26.90 10.92 -11.44
N VAL A 244 26.60 9.99 -10.52
CA VAL A 244 25.23 9.70 -10.04
C VAL A 244 24.61 10.93 -9.38
N GLY A 245 25.35 11.62 -8.52
CA GLY A 245 24.91 12.86 -7.87
C GLY A 245 24.54 13.96 -8.86
N HIS A 246 25.24 14.02 -10.01
CA HIS A 246 24.94 14.94 -11.11
C HIS A 246 23.80 14.46 -12.03
N GLY A 247 23.21 13.30 -11.77
CA GLY A 247 22.11 12.75 -12.56
C GLY A 247 22.50 12.31 -13.98
N ARG A 248 23.73 11.83 -14.15
CA ARG A 248 24.24 11.40 -15.47
C ARG A 248 23.60 10.07 -15.89
N VAL A 249 23.39 9.91 -17.19
CA VAL A 249 23.09 8.61 -17.80
C VAL A 249 24.39 7.80 -17.80
N LEU A 250 24.32 6.56 -17.33
CA LEU A 250 25.47 5.67 -17.21
C LEU A 250 25.20 4.37 -17.97
N SER A 251 26.27 3.66 -18.41
CA SER A 251 26.11 2.32 -18.99
C SER A 251 25.78 1.31 -17.90
N LEU A 252 25.14 0.20 -18.28
CA LEU A 252 24.88 -0.92 -17.36
C LEU A 252 26.19 -1.52 -16.84
N GLU A 253 27.24 -1.55 -17.68
CA GLU A 253 28.58 -2.00 -17.31
C GLU A 253 29.20 -1.09 -16.21
N THR A 254 29.06 0.24 -16.34
CA THR A 254 29.54 1.19 -15.33
C THR A 254 28.87 0.98 -13.99
N LEU A 255 27.55 0.73 -13.99
CA LEU A 255 26.80 0.43 -12.79
C LEU A 255 26.94 -1.02 -12.31
N ARG A 256 27.55 -1.90 -13.12
CA ARG A 256 27.69 -3.33 -12.85
C ARG A 256 26.34 -4.01 -12.59
N VAL A 257 25.32 -3.65 -13.37
CA VAL A 257 23.95 -4.16 -13.24
C VAL A 257 23.51 -4.86 -14.53
N GLU A 258 22.56 -5.77 -14.38
CA GLU A 258 21.94 -6.52 -15.48
C GLU A 258 20.40 -6.41 -15.38
N GLY A 259 19.72 -6.77 -16.48
CA GLY A 259 18.26 -6.77 -16.55
C GLY A 259 17.65 -5.40 -16.83
N GLU A 260 16.39 -5.22 -16.46
CA GLU A 260 15.59 -4.04 -16.82
C GLU A 260 15.51 -2.98 -15.70
N GLY A 261 16.01 -3.28 -14.48
CA GLY A 261 15.86 -2.39 -13.32
C GLY A 261 14.43 -2.38 -12.76
N PRO A 262 14.07 -1.41 -11.91
CA PRO A 262 14.93 -0.35 -11.39
C PRO A 262 16.02 -0.86 -10.43
N TRP A 263 17.12 -0.10 -10.32
CA TRP A 263 18.26 -0.43 -9.45
C TRP A 263 18.47 0.66 -8.40
N ALA A 264 18.69 0.26 -7.14
CA ALA A 264 19.09 1.16 -6.07
C ALA A 264 20.62 1.32 -6.09
N VAL A 265 21.10 2.54 -6.34
CA VAL A 265 22.54 2.86 -6.37
C VAL A 265 22.95 3.41 -5.02
N LEU A 266 23.91 2.70 -4.37
CA LEU A 266 24.38 3.02 -3.01
C LEU A 266 25.88 3.31 -3.03
N THR A 267 26.34 4.05 -2.02
CA THR A 267 27.76 4.16 -1.66
C THR A 267 28.25 2.86 -1.00
N GLU A 268 29.58 2.72 -0.87
CA GLU A 268 30.20 1.61 -0.13
C GLU A 268 29.75 1.51 1.34
N VAL A 269 29.32 2.63 1.93
CA VAL A 269 28.78 2.67 3.30
C VAL A 269 27.26 2.44 3.38
N GLY A 270 26.61 2.13 2.23
CA GLY A 270 25.19 1.78 2.17
C GLY A 270 24.23 2.98 2.12
N GLU A 271 24.72 4.19 1.84
CA GLU A 271 23.86 5.36 1.65
C GLU A 271 23.28 5.36 0.24
N LEU A 272 21.95 5.61 0.12
CA LEU A 272 21.27 5.69 -1.16
C LEU A 272 21.62 6.98 -1.90
N LEU A 273 22.19 6.85 -3.08
CA LEU A 273 22.48 7.96 -3.99
C LEU A 273 21.33 8.22 -4.96
N ALA A 274 20.79 7.17 -5.56
CA ALA A 274 19.78 7.28 -6.61
C ALA A 274 19.03 5.97 -6.82
N VAL A 275 17.91 6.07 -7.54
CA VAL A 275 17.30 4.90 -8.21
C VAL A 275 17.42 5.12 -9.70
N TYR A 276 17.96 4.14 -10.41
CA TYR A 276 18.13 4.15 -11.85
C TYR A 276 17.13 3.20 -12.52
N GLU A 277 16.70 3.57 -13.71
CA GLU A 277 15.82 2.78 -14.58
C GLU A 277 16.46 2.59 -15.95
N SER A 278 16.12 1.53 -16.66
CA SER A 278 16.56 1.30 -18.03
C SER A 278 16.31 2.49 -18.94
N HIS A 279 17.24 2.83 -19.77
CA HIS A 279 17.16 3.92 -20.74
C HIS A 279 18.03 3.66 -21.95
N ARG A 280 17.43 3.32 -23.11
CA ARG A 280 18.17 2.95 -24.33
C ARG A 280 19.19 1.82 -24.02
N ASP A 281 20.46 2.03 -24.33
CA ASP A 281 21.56 1.07 -24.10
C ASP A 281 22.20 1.22 -22.69
N GLY A 282 21.58 1.97 -21.78
CA GLY A 282 22.12 2.26 -20.45
C GLY A 282 21.03 2.45 -19.40
N ALA A 283 21.35 3.21 -18.36
CA ALA A 283 20.44 3.52 -17.28
C ALA A 283 20.44 5.02 -16.99
N LYS A 284 19.28 5.59 -16.66
CA LYS A 284 19.09 6.98 -16.23
C LYS A 284 18.54 7.03 -14.81
N PRO A 285 18.87 8.07 -14.03
CA PRO A 285 18.27 8.23 -12.72
C PRO A 285 16.80 8.64 -12.84
N SER A 286 15.94 7.90 -12.18
CA SER A 286 14.54 8.27 -11.99
C SER A 286 14.33 9.08 -10.70
N VAL A 287 15.20 8.87 -9.70
CA VAL A 287 15.32 9.69 -8.49
C VAL A 287 16.78 9.80 -8.11
N VAL A 288 17.29 11.03 -7.91
CA VAL A 288 18.59 11.29 -7.27
C VAL A 288 18.33 11.83 -5.87
N ILE A 289 19.02 11.32 -4.86
CA ILE A 289 18.96 11.80 -3.49
C ILE A 289 20.11 12.80 -3.31
N PRO A 290 19.84 14.10 -3.22
CA PRO A 290 20.91 15.09 -2.96
C PRO A 290 21.60 14.79 -1.65
N GLN A 291 22.91 14.82 -1.64
CA GLN A 291 23.73 14.68 -0.44
C GLN A 291 23.71 15.98 0.37
#